data_7d20ad27c090bc3b8392fa8a73285c93
#
_entry.id   7d20ad27c090bc3b8392fa8a73285c93
#
_cell.length_a   1.000
_cell.length_b   1.000
_cell.length_c   1.000
_cell.angle_alpha   90.00
_cell.angle_beta   90.00
_cell.angle_gamma   90.00
#
_symmetry.space_group_name_H-M   'P 1'
#
loop_
_entity.id
_entity.type
_entity.pdbx_description
1 polymer ?
#
loop_
_entity_poly.entity_id
_entity_poly.type
_entity_poly.pdbx_seq_one_letter_code
_entity_poly.pdbx_strand_id
1 'polypeptide(L)'
;MARPAVRRDRLAALDGLRFLAALAVVLFHFVGQTPWSMITIWGRPYRSTFPEAHGYFAYGRLGVDLFFLISGFVICMSAWGRTPRDFFISRVTRLYPMYWIAIVVSACVIYLTNSPFGHPNPRLLFANFTMLQTPLGVDNLDSVYWTLWPELCFYLTFAVVVWKGLSYQRVVIFCGLWTVAAVLAPGAQIPLLSLMVNPTSAPYFIAGMAFYLMHRYRPTPLLWGIVAMSWLLALHFLLAPGGGRNNWATWAPWRGWLIVVTTVFFLLIAAIALGWTRWIRWRGLTVAGTMTFPLYLLHDTIGMTISHYYGDRVAPWALVGVTVSALIVLAYLVHRFVERPIAQAMRRWLNTAAFGLQPPTPRR
;
A
#
# COMPACT_ATOMS: atom_id res chain seq x y z
N MET A 1 5.37 39.66 -1.42
CA MET A 1 5.19 38.94 -0.11
C MET A 1 5.31 37.46 -0.34
N ALA A 2 6.41 36.83 0.10
CA ALA A 2 6.60 35.40 0.01
C ALA A 2 5.62 34.69 0.96
N ARG A 3 4.79 33.77 0.44
CA ARG A 3 3.92 32.92 1.27
C ARG A 3 4.82 32.10 2.20
N PRO A 4 4.55 32.10 3.53
CA PRO A 4 5.31 31.28 4.46
C PRO A 4 5.21 29.82 4.03
N ALA A 5 6.34 29.13 3.93
CA ALA A 5 6.41 27.71 3.66
C ALA A 5 5.62 26.98 4.77
N VAL A 6 4.48 26.41 4.42
CA VAL A 6 3.69 25.58 5.33
C VAL A 6 4.59 24.43 5.77
N ARG A 7 5.07 24.51 6.99
CA ARG A 7 5.82 23.41 7.65
C ARG A 7 4.93 22.20 7.60
N ARG A 8 5.28 21.20 6.79
CA ARG A 8 4.54 19.95 6.73
C ARG A 8 4.73 19.25 8.06
N ASP A 9 3.73 19.26 8.89
CA ASP A 9 3.70 18.43 10.09
C ASP A 9 3.72 16.98 9.65
N ARG A 10 4.90 16.34 9.76
CA ARG A 10 5.01 14.89 9.61
C ARG A 10 4.29 14.27 10.80
N LEU A 11 3.29 13.45 10.52
CA LEU A 11 2.57 12.72 11.54
C LEU A 11 3.33 11.42 11.85
N ALA A 12 4.24 11.47 12.83
CA ALA A 12 5.09 10.33 13.20
C ALA A 12 4.25 9.08 13.55
N ALA A 13 3.05 9.27 14.10
CA ALA A 13 2.12 8.18 14.37
C ALA A 13 1.70 7.44 13.08
N LEU A 14 1.43 8.14 11.96
CA LEU A 14 1.13 7.49 10.67
C LEU A 14 2.33 6.74 10.12
N ASP A 15 3.54 7.30 10.25
CA ASP A 15 4.77 6.64 9.81
C ASP A 15 4.99 5.33 10.61
N GLY A 16 4.75 5.36 11.93
CA GLY A 16 4.80 4.18 12.78
C GLY A 16 3.76 3.12 12.42
N LEU A 17 2.50 3.53 12.20
CA LEU A 17 1.44 2.60 11.78
C LEU A 17 1.73 1.95 10.43
N ARG A 18 2.30 2.70 9.47
CA ARG A 18 2.72 2.14 8.18
C ARG A 18 3.78 1.06 8.36
N PHE A 19 4.76 1.28 9.23
CA PHE A 19 5.79 0.30 9.49
C PHE A 19 5.23 -0.96 10.17
N LEU A 20 4.35 -0.79 11.16
CA LEU A 20 3.67 -1.92 11.81
C LEU A 20 2.80 -2.71 10.82
N ALA A 21 2.09 -2.01 9.92
CA ALA A 21 1.32 -2.65 8.85
C ALA A 21 2.22 -3.47 7.91
N ALA A 22 3.39 -2.92 7.51
CA ALA A 22 4.35 -3.66 6.70
C ALA A 22 4.84 -4.92 7.41
N LEU A 23 5.21 -4.79 8.69
CA LEU A 23 5.69 -5.91 9.49
C LEU A 23 4.60 -6.99 9.65
N ALA A 24 3.35 -6.59 9.86
CA ALA A 24 2.22 -7.52 9.92
C ALA A 24 2.05 -8.31 8.60
N VAL A 25 2.19 -7.63 7.45
CA VAL A 25 2.14 -8.27 6.13
C VAL A 25 3.33 -9.21 5.93
N VAL A 26 4.54 -8.82 6.32
CA VAL A 26 5.73 -9.69 6.28
C VAL A 26 5.50 -10.97 7.09
N LEU A 27 5.02 -10.83 8.31
CA LEU A 27 4.74 -11.97 9.18
C LEU A 27 3.58 -12.84 8.66
N PHE A 28 2.57 -12.24 8.02
CA PHE A 28 1.55 -12.99 7.28
C PHE A 28 2.18 -13.88 6.21
N HIS A 29 3.07 -13.34 5.37
CA HIS A 29 3.67 -14.10 4.28
C HIS A 29 4.57 -15.25 4.80
N PHE A 30 5.24 -15.09 5.93
CA PHE A 30 6.14 -16.12 6.45
C PHE A 30 5.45 -17.14 7.35
N VAL A 31 4.41 -16.73 8.09
CA VAL A 31 3.79 -17.56 9.13
C VAL A 31 2.31 -17.82 8.85
N GLY A 32 1.57 -16.84 8.33
CA GLY A 32 0.11 -16.84 8.22
C GLY A 32 -0.46 -17.11 6.84
N GLN A 33 0.34 -17.52 5.86
CA GLN A 33 -0.07 -17.80 4.48
C GLN A 33 -1.06 -18.97 4.39
N THR A 34 -1.69 -19.17 3.23
CA THR A 34 -2.60 -20.28 2.99
C THR A 34 -1.92 -21.62 3.29
N PRO A 35 -2.66 -22.65 3.72
CA PRO A 35 -2.08 -23.97 3.98
C PRO A 35 -1.27 -24.53 2.82
N TRP A 36 -1.71 -24.28 1.58
CA TRP A 36 -1.00 -24.68 0.37
C TRP A 36 0.32 -23.92 0.17
N SER A 37 0.28 -22.61 0.31
CA SER A 37 1.50 -21.77 0.20
C SER A 37 2.54 -22.15 1.27
N MET A 38 2.10 -22.49 2.48
CA MET A 38 3.00 -22.93 3.56
C MET A 38 3.77 -24.20 3.20
N ILE A 39 3.12 -25.16 2.53
CA ILE A 39 3.80 -26.38 2.04
C ILE A 39 4.86 -26.00 0.99
N THR A 40 4.53 -25.12 0.06
CA THR A 40 5.48 -24.68 -0.98
C THR A 40 6.67 -23.92 -0.39
N ILE A 41 6.43 -23.07 0.60
CA ILE A 41 7.45 -22.21 1.21
C ILE A 41 8.34 -22.99 2.18
N TRP A 42 7.75 -23.82 3.05
CA TRP A 42 8.45 -24.49 4.17
C TRP A 42 8.74 -25.97 3.93
N GLY A 43 8.28 -26.55 2.80
CA GLY A 43 8.38 -27.98 2.53
C GLY A 43 7.53 -28.86 3.46
N ARG A 44 6.74 -28.28 4.36
CA ARG A 44 5.94 -28.96 5.39
C ARG A 44 4.67 -28.19 5.76
N PRO A 45 3.63 -28.87 6.28
CA PRO A 45 2.37 -28.22 6.64
C PRO A 45 2.54 -27.19 7.76
N TYR A 46 1.70 -26.14 7.76
CA TYR A 46 1.70 -25.10 8.80
C TYR A 46 1.48 -25.66 10.22
N ARG A 47 0.69 -26.74 10.35
CA ARG A 47 0.41 -27.41 11.64
C ARG A 47 1.68 -27.94 12.33
N SER A 48 2.69 -28.32 11.56
CA SER A 48 3.98 -28.77 12.11
C SER A 48 5.00 -27.63 12.21
N THR A 49 4.82 -26.55 11.41
CA THR A 49 5.75 -25.42 11.37
C THR A 49 5.40 -24.36 12.41
N PHE A 50 4.12 -23.94 12.44
CA PHE A 50 3.60 -22.88 13.32
C PHE A 50 2.19 -23.24 13.83
N PRO A 51 2.02 -24.26 14.67
CA PRO A 51 0.73 -24.89 14.98
C PRO A 51 -0.31 -23.91 15.53
N GLU A 52 0.08 -23.00 16.39
CA GLU A 52 -0.83 -22.02 17.01
C GLU A 52 -0.73 -20.64 16.36
N ALA A 53 0.48 -20.22 16.00
CA ALA A 53 0.76 -18.87 15.50
C ALA A 53 0.18 -18.62 14.12
N HIS A 54 0.12 -19.63 13.26
CA HIS A 54 -0.38 -19.50 11.89
C HIS A 54 -1.71 -18.76 11.82
N GLY A 55 -2.70 -19.16 12.65
CA GLY A 55 -4.02 -18.56 12.68
C GLY A 55 -4.01 -17.06 13.06
N TYR A 56 -3.16 -16.67 14.01
CA TYR A 56 -3.05 -15.26 14.43
C TYR A 56 -2.37 -14.40 13.36
N PHE A 57 -1.29 -14.89 12.78
CA PHE A 57 -0.57 -14.14 11.74
C PHE A 57 -1.31 -14.07 10.40
N ALA A 58 -2.32 -14.92 10.18
CA ALA A 58 -3.20 -14.82 9.02
C ALA A 58 -3.88 -13.46 8.90
N TYR A 59 -4.22 -12.80 10.02
CA TYR A 59 -4.81 -11.47 10.02
C TYR A 59 -3.81 -10.35 9.64
N GLY A 60 -2.52 -10.64 9.61
CA GLY A 60 -1.49 -9.69 9.17
C GLY A 60 -1.70 -9.19 7.75
N ARG A 61 -2.40 -9.96 6.90
CA ARG A 61 -2.80 -9.53 5.55
C ARG A 61 -3.63 -8.24 5.55
N LEU A 62 -4.44 -8.00 6.59
CA LEU A 62 -5.21 -6.77 6.74
C LEU A 62 -4.33 -5.51 6.85
N GLY A 63 -3.02 -5.65 7.09
CA GLY A 63 -2.07 -4.55 7.02
C GLY A 63 -2.10 -3.82 5.68
N VAL A 64 -2.48 -4.50 4.58
CA VAL A 64 -2.69 -3.88 3.26
C VAL A 64 -3.87 -2.91 3.30
N ASP A 65 -4.96 -3.27 3.97
CA ASP A 65 -6.15 -2.43 4.09
C ASP A 65 -5.85 -1.18 4.92
N LEU A 66 -5.01 -1.33 5.96
CA LEU A 66 -4.48 -0.19 6.71
C LEU A 66 -3.60 0.71 5.83
N PHE A 67 -2.81 0.15 4.90
CA PHE A 67 -2.07 0.96 3.93
C PHE A 67 -2.99 1.79 3.05
N PHE A 68 -4.08 1.23 2.54
CA PHE A 68 -5.04 1.98 1.72
C PHE A 68 -5.72 3.10 2.52
N LEU A 69 -6.08 2.83 3.77
CA LEU A 69 -6.65 3.82 4.68
C LEU A 69 -5.67 4.99 4.94
N ILE A 70 -4.42 4.68 5.24
CA ILE A 70 -3.36 5.68 5.41
C ILE A 70 -3.07 6.40 4.10
N SER A 71 -3.08 5.71 2.96
CA SER A 71 -2.84 6.31 1.64
C SER A 71 -3.90 7.34 1.30
N GLY A 72 -5.19 7.06 1.55
CA GLY A 72 -6.27 8.04 1.40
C GLY A 72 -5.99 9.32 2.18
N PHE A 73 -5.59 9.21 3.43
CA PHE A 73 -5.23 10.35 4.30
C PHE A 73 -4.02 11.12 3.76
N VAL A 74 -2.90 10.43 3.55
CA VAL A 74 -1.60 11.05 3.20
C VAL A 74 -1.61 11.64 1.80
N ILE A 75 -2.29 11.01 0.84
CA ILE A 75 -2.36 11.50 -0.53
C ILE A 75 -3.20 12.76 -0.60
N CYS A 76 -4.37 12.78 0.05
CA CYS A 76 -5.18 13.98 0.15
C CYS A 76 -4.41 15.12 0.85
N MET A 77 -3.73 14.84 1.96
CA MET A 77 -2.86 15.77 2.67
C MET A 77 -1.73 16.33 1.78
N SER A 78 -1.05 15.44 1.08
CA SER A 78 0.13 15.82 0.29
C SER A 78 -0.22 16.53 -1.01
N ALA A 79 -1.41 16.33 -1.55
CA ALA A 79 -1.92 16.97 -2.76
C ALA A 79 -2.48 18.38 -2.50
N TRP A 80 -2.80 18.72 -1.25
CA TRP A 80 -3.44 19.98 -0.92
C TRP A 80 -2.58 21.19 -1.27
N GLY A 81 -3.13 22.09 -2.10
CA GLY A 81 -2.44 23.31 -2.56
C GLY A 81 -1.33 23.05 -3.61
N ARG A 82 -1.30 21.85 -4.20
CA ARG A 82 -0.37 21.51 -5.27
C ARG A 82 -1.02 21.62 -6.64
N THR A 83 -0.16 21.86 -7.65
CA THR A 83 -0.55 21.75 -9.06
C THR A 83 -0.69 20.26 -9.45
N PRO A 84 -1.44 19.95 -10.51
CA PRO A 84 -1.53 18.58 -11.05
C PRO A 84 -0.15 18.01 -11.40
N ARG A 85 0.72 18.85 -11.95
CA ARG A 85 2.11 18.51 -12.27
C ARG A 85 2.90 18.10 -11.04
N ASP A 86 2.88 18.93 -9.97
CA ASP A 86 3.59 18.61 -8.73
C ASP A 86 3.06 17.34 -8.07
N PHE A 87 1.75 17.12 -8.18
CA PHE A 87 1.10 15.91 -7.72
C PHE A 87 1.64 14.70 -8.48
N PHE A 88 1.61 14.73 -9.83
CA PHE A 88 2.10 13.64 -10.68
C PHE A 88 3.59 13.35 -10.42
N ILE A 89 4.46 14.36 -10.46
CA ILE A 89 5.89 14.19 -10.18
C ILE A 89 6.12 13.56 -8.80
N SER A 90 5.35 14.01 -7.80
CA SER A 90 5.45 13.48 -6.45
C SER A 90 5.04 12.00 -6.35
N ARG A 91 4.08 11.54 -7.15
CA ARG A 91 3.63 10.13 -7.15
C ARG A 91 4.60 9.25 -7.93
N VAL A 92 4.97 9.66 -9.13
CA VAL A 92 5.94 8.92 -9.95
C VAL A 92 7.27 8.74 -9.21
N THR A 93 7.83 9.81 -8.66
CA THR A 93 9.10 9.74 -7.90
C THR A 93 8.99 9.01 -6.56
N ARG A 94 7.79 8.73 -6.08
CA ARG A 94 7.54 7.93 -4.87
C ARG A 94 7.45 6.44 -5.17
N LEU A 95 6.81 6.05 -6.30
CA LEU A 95 6.53 4.65 -6.59
C LEU A 95 7.62 4.01 -7.45
N TYR A 96 7.88 4.58 -8.63
CA TYR A 96 8.66 3.91 -9.67
C TYR A 96 10.11 3.58 -9.30
N PRO A 97 10.88 4.46 -8.63
CA PRO A 97 12.28 4.15 -8.31
C PRO A 97 12.42 2.86 -7.50
N MET A 98 11.66 2.75 -6.41
CA MET A 98 11.72 1.56 -5.56
C MET A 98 11.10 0.34 -6.22
N TYR A 99 10.02 0.54 -6.98
CA TYR A 99 9.35 -0.54 -7.70
C TYR A 99 10.26 -1.17 -8.76
N TRP A 100 10.97 -0.38 -9.56
CA TRP A 100 11.93 -0.89 -10.54
C TRP A 100 13.09 -1.64 -9.88
N ILE A 101 13.61 -1.12 -8.76
CA ILE A 101 14.62 -1.82 -7.97
C ILE A 101 14.08 -3.18 -7.51
N ALA A 102 12.85 -3.21 -6.99
CA ALA A 102 12.23 -4.44 -6.51
C ALA A 102 12.05 -5.47 -7.63
N ILE A 103 11.60 -5.06 -8.84
CA ILE A 103 11.50 -5.95 -10.01
C ILE A 103 12.87 -6.57 -10.34
N VAL A 104 13.91 -5.74 -10.42
CA VAL A 104 15.27 -6.22 -10.72
C VAL A 104 15.75 -7.20 -9.66
N VAL A 105 15.59 -6.86 -8.37
CA VAL A 105 16.01 -7.73 -7.26
C VAL A 105 15.22 -9.03 -7.26
N SER A 106 13.89 -8.99 -7.39
CA SER A 106 13.06 -10.21 -7.44
C SER A 106 13.41 -11.08 -8.64
N ALA A 107 13.59 -10.49 -9.83
CA ALA A 107 14.03 -11.24 -11.01
C ALA A 107 15.40 -11.89 -10.79
N CYS A 108 16.38 -11.15 -10.27
CA CYS A 108 17.70 -11.71 -9.95
C CYS A 108 17.61 -12.86 -8.94
N VAL A 109 16.84 -12.71 -7.87
CA VAL A 109 16.63 -13.78 -6.88
C VAL A 109 16.06 -15.01 -7.54
N ILE A 110 14.99 -14.88 -8.33
CA ILE A 110 14.33 -16.00 -9.01
C ILE A 110 15.29 -16.71 -9.98
N TYR A 111 16.05 -15.97 -10.78
CA TYR A 111 17.00 -16.57 -11.74
C TYR A 111 18.20 -17.22 -11.08
N LEU A 112 18.80 -16.57 -10.08
CA LEU A 112 20.02 -17.04 -9.42
C LEU A 112 19.78 -18.22 -8.47
N THR A 113 18.59 -18.31 -7.88
CA THR A 113 18.26 -19.37 -6.92
C THR A 113 17.47 -20.52 -7.54
N ASN A 114 17.17 -20.49 -8.85
CA ASN A 114 16.27 -21.47 -9.46
C ASN A 114 14.96 -21.64 -8.64
N SER A 115 14.34 -20.53 -8.31
CA SER A 115 13.22 -20.43 -7.38
C SER A 115 12.05 -21.33 -7.78
N PRO A 116 11.34 -21.96 -6.81
CA PRO A 116 10.16 -22.79 -7.10
C PRO A 116 8.98 -21.97 -7.66
N PHE A 117 9.06 -20.64 -7.68
CA PHE A 117 8.02 -19.74 -8.18
C PHE A 117 8.08 -19.54 -9.71
N GLY A 118 8.90 -20.31 -10.43
CA GLY A 118 9.04 -20.28 -11.88
C GLY A 118 9.97 -19.17 -12.37
N HIS A 119 10.29 -19.20 -13.68
CA HIS A 119 11.16 -18.20 -14.31
C HIS A 119 10.30 -17.15 -15.04
N PRO A 120 10.50 -15.85 -14.76
CA PRO A 120 9.76 -14.80 -15.46
C PRO A 120 10.17 -14.73 -16.92
N ASN A 121 9.19 -14.72 -17.81
CA ASN A 121 9.43 -14.48 -19.23
C ASN A 121 9.52 -12.97 -19.53
N PRO A 122 10.07 -12.58 -20.71
CA PRO A 122 10.22 -11.17 -21.08
C PRO A 122 8.89 -10.37 -21.06
N ARG A 123 7.77 -10.99 -21.46
CA ARG A 123 6.44 -10.35 -21.43
C ARG A 123 6.02 -9.98 -20.00
N LEU A 124 6.24 -10.90 -19.05
CA LEU A 124 5.92 -10.69 -17.65
C LEU A 124 6.79 -9.56 -17.07
N LEU A 125 8.10 -9.57 -17.34
CA LEU A 125 9.01 -8.52 -16.88
C LEU A 125 8.60 -7.16 -17.45
N PHE A 126 8.40 -7.06 -18.78
CA PHE A 126 8.02 -5.80 -19.42
C PHE A 126 6.70 -5.24 -18.85
N ALA A 127 5.66 -6.07 -18.72
CA ALA A 127 4.39 -5.64 -18.14
C ALA A 127 4.55 -5.13 -16.71
N ASN A 128 5.33 -5.84 -15.87
CA ASN A 128 5.58 -5.40 -14.50
C ASN A 128 6.37 -4.08 -14.45
N PHE A 129 7.36 -3.84 -15.31
CA PHE A 129 8.07 -2.54 -15.34
C PHE A 129 7.15 -1.35 -15.61
N THR A 130 6.02 -1.54 -16.31
CA THR A 130 5.03 -0.48 -16.55
C THR A 130 4.07 -0.25 -15.38
N MET A 131 3.97 -1.17 -14.42
CA MET A 131 2.92 -1.23 -13.37
C MET A 131 1.50 -1.46 -13.94
N LEU A 132 1.40 -1.88 -15.21
CA LEU A 132 0.12 -2.13 -15.91
C LEU A 132 -0.17 -3.63 -16.09
N GLN A 133 0.55 -4.52 -15.40
CA GLN A 133 0.37 -5.96 -15.51
C GLN A 133 -1.09 -6.40 -15.25
N THR A 134 -1.76 -5.80 -14.26
CA THR A 134 -3.15 -6.14 -13.93
C THR A 134 -4.13 -5.86 -15.08
N PRO A 135 -4.20 -4.66 -15.70
CA PRO A 135 -5.08 -4.43 -16.84
C PRO A 135 -4.65 -5.16 -18.12
N LEU A 136 -3.39 -5.56 -18.23
CA LEU A 136 -2.89 -6.36 -19.35
C LEU A 136 -3.16 -7.86 -19.18
N GLY A 137 -3.78 -8.29 -18.08
CA GLY A 137 -4.03 -9.70 -17.78
C GLY A 137 -2.73 -10.51 -17.63
N VAL A 138 -1.65 -9.87 -17.15
CA VAL A 138 -0.35 -10.48 -16.89
C VAL A 138 -0.17 -10.62 -15.39
N ASP A 139 0.43 -11.73 -14.96
CA ASP A 139 0.69 -11.98 -13.54
C ASP A 139 1.70 -11.00 -12.95
N ASN A 140 1.64 -10.84 -11.63
CA ASN A 140 2.66 -10.10 -10.90
C ASN A 140 3.93 -10.94 -10.80
N LEU A 141 5.10 -10.31 -10.99
CA LEU A 141 6.41 -10.94 -10.78
C LEU A 141 6.59 -11.36 -9.31
N ASP A 142 6.12 -10.54 -8.40
CA ASP A 142 6.05 -10.79 -6.96
C ASP A 142 4.61 -10.60 -6.52
N SER A 143 4.13 -11.49 -5.64
CA SER A 143 2.73 -11.56 -5.25
C SER A 143 2.20 -10.24 -4.66
N VAL A 144 3.04 -9.47 -3.98
CA VAL A 144 2.64 -8.23 -3.30
C VAL A 144 2.41 -7.04 -4.25
N TYR A 145 2.86 -7.12 -5.50
CA TYR A 145 2.73 -6.01 -6.46
C TYR A 145 1.29 -5.71 -6.87
N TRP A 146 0.36 -6.62 -6.61
CA TRP A 146 -1.06 -6.39 -6.89
C TRP A 146 -1.62 -5.13 -6.20
N THR A 147 -1.06 -4.73 -5.06
CA THR A 147 -1.53 -3.58 -4.27
C THR A 147 -1.23 -2.24 -4.93
N LEU A 148 -0.24 -2.21 -5.82
CA LEU A 148 0.14 -1.01 -6.55
C LEU A 148 -0.92 -0.60 -7.58
N TRP A 149 -1.69 -1.55 -8.12
CA TRP A 149 -2.76 -1.23 -9.06
C TRP A 149 -3.89 -0.42 -8.43
N PRO A 150 -4.52 -0.81 -7.30
CA PRO A 150 -5.49 0.04 -6.59
C PRO A 150 -4.94 1.43 -6.23
N GLU A 151 -3.68 1.51 -5.83
CA GLU A 151 -3.04 2.77 -5.49
C GLU A 151 -2.86 3.66 -6.74
N LEU A 152 -2.46 3.09 -7.87
CA LEU A 152 -2.34 3.79 -9.15
C LEU A 152 -3.71 4.30 -9.64
N CYS A 153 -4.76 3.46 -9.58
CA CYS A 153 -6.13 3.85 -9.91
C CYS A 153 -6.60 5.03 -9.04
N PHE A 154 -6.31 4.98 -7.74
CA PHE A 154 -6.61 6.09 -6.85
C PHE A 154 -5.86 7.37 -7.27
N TYR A 155 -4.59 7.29 -7.63
CA TYR A 155 -3.84 8.46 -8.10
C TYR A 155 -4.44 9.06 -9.37
N LEU A 156 -4.81 8.23 -10.35
CA LEU A 156 -5.37 8.67 -11.61
C LEU A 156 -6.76 9.33 -11.42
N THR A 157 -7.64 8.70 -10.66
CA THR A 157 -8.98 9.24 -10.40
C THR A 157 -8.93 10.50 -9.54
N PHE A 158 -8.08 10.52 -8.50
CA PHE A 158 -7.91 11.70 -7.64
C PHE A 158 -7.19 12.85 -8.35
N ALA A 159 -6.36 12.59 -9.35
CA ALA A 159 -5.73 13.61 -10.18
C ALA A 159 -6.75 14.53 -10.86
N VAL A 160 -7.94 14.03 -11.21
CA VAL A 160 -9.06 14.83 -11.76
C VAL A 160 -9.51 15.89 -10.74
N VAL A 161 -9.60 15.52 -9.46
CA VAL A 161 -9.96 16.46 -8.38
C VAL A 161 -8.85 17.48 -8.17
N VAL A 162 -7.58 17.03 -8.20
CA VAL A 162 -6.41 17.91 -8.09
C VAL A 162 -6.38 18.92 -9.25
N TRP A 163 -6.70 18.50 -10.47
CA TRP A 163 -6.75 19.36 -11.65
C TRP A 163 -7.78 20.49 -11.52
N LYS A 164 -8.95 20.18 -10.97
CA LYS A 164 -9.97 21.20 -10.67
C LYS A 164 -9.62 22.08 -9.46
N GLY A 165 -8.54 21.76 -8.74
CA GLY A 165 -8.14 22.39 -7.47
C GLY A 165 -8.87 21.76 -6.28
N LEU A 166 -8.13 21.37 -5.24
CA LEU A 166 -8.69 20.73 -4.04
C LEU A 166 -9.47 21.73 -3.19
N SER A 167 -10.69 21.35 -2.84
CA SER A 167 -11.52 22.01 -1.83
C SER A 167 -12.26 20.98 -0.99
N TYR A 168 -12.73 21.36 0.19
CA TYR A 168 -13.54 20.50 1.04
C TYR A 168 -14.69 19.83 0.28
N GLN A 169 -15.49 20.66 -0.43
CA GLN A 169 -16.68 20.19 -1.17
C GLN A 169 -16.30 19.19 -2.28
N ARG A 170 -15.25 19.48 -3.06
CA ARG A 170 -14.82 18.60 -4.16
C ARG A 170 -14.33 17.25 -3.68
N VAL A 171 -13.62 17.21 -2.53
CA VAL A 171 -13.19 15.95 -1.94
C VAL A 171 -14.39 15.17 -1.40
N VAL A 172 -15.35 15.84 -0.74
CA VAL A 172 -16.59 15.18 -0.27
C VAL A 172 -17.39 14.61 -1.43
N ILE A 173 -17.59 15.40 -2.52
CA ILE A 173 -18.28 14.94 -3.75
C ILE A 173 -17.55 13.73 -4.34
N PHE A 174 -16.21 13.78 -4.43
CA PHE A 174 -15.43 12.66 -4.93
C PHE A 174 -15.61 11.40 -4.06
N CYS A 175 -15.58 11.53 -2.73
CA CYS A 175 -15.87 10.43 -1.82
C CYS A 175 -17.26 9.83 -2.08
N GLY A 176 -18.28 10.66 -2.23
CA GLY A 176 -19.65 10.22 -2.53
C GLY A 176 -19.75 9.49 -3.86
N LEU A 177 -19.24 10.09 -4.94
CA LEU A 177 -19.24 9.47 -6.27
C LEU A 177 -18.47 8.16 -6.31
N TRP A 178 -17.30 8.09 -5.64
CA TRP A 178 -16.53 6.86 -5.60
C TRP A 178 -17.21 5.78 -4.75
N THR A 179 -17.89 6.16 -3.65
CA THR A 179 -18.72 5.23 -2.87
C THR A 179 -19.85 4.63 -3.74
N VAL A 180 -20.58 5.46 -4.47
CA VAL A 180 -21.65 4.97 -5.39
C VAL A 180 -21.05 4.05 -6.46
N ALA A 181 -19.94 4.44 -7.07
CA ALA A 181 -19.24 3.60 -8.06
C ALA A 181 -18.79 2.26 -7.47
N ALA A 182 -18.26 2.25 -6.22
CA ALA A 182 -17.83 1.02 -5.56
C ALA A 182 -19.00 0.06 -5.25
N VAL A 183 -20.18 0.59 -4.93
CA VAL A 183 -21.39 -0.21 -4.70
C VAL A 183 -21.95 -0.77 -6.01
N LEU A 184 -21.96 0.02 -7.08
CA LEU A 184 -22.58 -0.37 -8.34
C LEU A 184 -21.66 -1.22 -9.24
N ALA A 185 -20.34 -1.04 -9.16
CA ALA A 185 -19.38 -1.70 -10.05
C ALA A 185 -19.50 -3.24 -10.08
N PRO A 186 -19.66 -3.95 -8.95
CA PRO A 186 -19.78 -5.41 -8.97
C PRO A 186 -21.02 -5.90 -9.74
N GLY A 187 -22.14 -5.19 -9.63
CA GLY A 187 -23.41 -5.54 -10.30
C GLY A 187 -23.46 -5.11 -11.77
N ALA A 188 -22.65 -4.14 -12.18
CA ALA A 188 -22.66 -3.61 -13.53
C ALA A 188 -22.06 -4.59 -14.57
N GLN A 189 -21.34 -5.63 -14.13
CA GLN A 189 -20.67 -6.62 -14.99
C GLN A 189 -19.76 -6.00 -16.05
N ILE A 190 -19.23 -4.79 -15.79
CA ILE A 190 -18.25 -4.10 -16.62
C ILE A 190 -16.86 -4.30 -15.99
N PRO A 191 -16.00 -5.20 -16.54
CA PRO A 191 -14.72 -5.53 -15.93
C PRO A 191 -13.81 -4.30 -15.74
N LEU A 192 -13.79 -3.40 -16.73
CA LEU A 192 -12.98 -2.18 -16.67
C LEU A 192 -13.43 -1.25 -15.53
N LEU A 193 -14.75 -1.12 -15.29
CA LEU A 193 -15.26 -0.32 -14.18
C LEU A 193 -14.82 -0.89 -12.83
N SER A 194 -14.99 -2.18 -12.61
CA SER A 194 -14.56 -2.85 -11.38
C SER A 194 -13.04 -2.78 -11.20
N LEU A 195 -12.29 -2.90 -12.30
CA LEU A 195 -10.83 -2.80 -12.31
C LEU A 195 -10.36 -1.40 -11.91
N MET A 196 -11.01 -0.34 -12.39
CA MET A 196 -10.64 1.06 -12.08
C MET A 196 -11.14 1.51 -10.71
N VAL A 197 -12.36 1.14 -10.35
CA VAL A 197 -12.97 1.55 -9.08
C VAL A 197 -12.35 0.82 -7.89
N ASN A 198 -11.91 -0.44 -8.09
CA ASN A 198 -11.41 -1.32 -7.03
C ASN A 198 -12.34 -1.37 -5.81
N PRO A 199 -13.57 -1.93 -5.94
CA PRO A 199 -14.63 -1.85 -4.91
C PRO A 199 -14.16 -2.31 -3.52
N THR A 200 -13.32 -3.33 -3.45
CA THR A 200 -12.78 -3.87 -2.18
C THR A 200 -11.79 -2.94 -1.48
N SER A 201 -11.08 -2.09 -2.21
CA SER A 201 -10.06 -1.18 -1.65
C SER A 201 -10.58 0.26 -1.51
N ALA A 202 -11.55 0.66 -2.35
CA ALA A 202 -12.11 2.01 -2.37
C ALA A 202 -12.59 2.52 -0.99
N PRO A 203 -13.30 1.73 -0.17
CA PRO A 203 -13.79 2.19 1.13
C PRO A 203 -12.67 2.69 2.06
N TYR A 204 -11.51 2.04 2.04
CA TYR A 204 -10.36 2.44 2.86
C TYR A 204 -9.78 3.78 2.41
N PHE A 205 -9.59 3.99 1.10
CA PHE A 205 -9.12 5.27 0.58
C PHE A 205 -10.11 6.40 0.88
N ILE A 206 -11.42 6.15 0.71
CA ILE A 206 -12.50 7.11 0.98
C ILE A 206 -12.49 7.53 2.44
N ALA A 207 -12.45 6.56 3.36
CA ALA A 207 -12.36 6.84 4.80
C ALA A 207 -11.09 7.63 5.13
N GLY A 208 -9.94 7.28 4.54
CA GLY A 208 -8.69 8.01 4.72
C GLY A 208 -8.79 9.48 4.33
N MET A 209 -9.44 9.79 3.21
CA MET A 209 -9.70 11.18 2.78
C MET A 209 -10.64 11.91 3.74
N ALA A 210 -11.72 11.25 4.20
CA ALA A 210 -12.64 11.84 5.18
C ALA A 210 -11.94 12.15 6.51
N PHE A 211 -11.09 11.25 7.00
CA PHE A 211 -10.26 11.47 8.18
C PHE A 211 -9.28 12.64 8.00
N TYR A 212 -8.67 12.78 6.81
CA TYR A 212 -7.84 13.95 6.54
C TYR A 212 -8.65 15.25 6.55
N LEU A 213 -9.87 15.27 6.03
CA LEU A 213 -10.74 16.44 6.11
C LEU A 213 -11.10 16.80 7.56
N MET A 214 -11.35 15.79 8.43
CA MET A 214 -11.52 16.03 9.88
C MET A 214 -10.27 16.64 10.51
N HIS A 215 -9.08 16.11 10.15
CA HIS A 215 -7.80 16.61 10.66
C HIS A 215 -7.53 18.05 10.24
N ARG A 216 -7.89 18.41 9.00
CA ARG A 216 -7.63 19.74 8.43
C ARG A 216 -8.63 20.80 8.86
N TYR A 217 -9.89 20.41 8.99
CA TYR A 217 -11.00 21.31 9.32
C TYR A 217 -11.56 20.99 10.72
N ARG A 218 -12.70 20.35 10.78
CA ARG A 218 -13.33 19.86 12.02
C ARG A 218 -14.12 18.59 11.69
N PRO A 219 -14.29 17.69 12.65
CA PRO A 219 -15.21 16.57 12.50
C PRO A 219 -16.65 17.11 12.35
N THR A 220 -17.35 16.64 11.32
CA THR A 220 -18.77 16.96 11.08
C THR A 220 -19.57 15.68 10.97
N PRO A 221 -20.91 15.70 11.22
CA PRO A 221 -21.76 14.53 11.02
C PRO A 221 -21.65 13.92 9.63
N LEU A 222 -21.49 14.75 8.58
CA LEU A 222 -21.29 14.30 7.21
C LEU A 222 -20.02 13.46 7.06
N LEU A 223 -18.87 13.92 7.60
CA LEU A 223 -17.62 13.20 7.52
C LEU A 223 -17.67 11.88 8.32
N TRP A 224 -18.32 11.88 9.49
CA TRP A 224 -18.57 10.65 10.25
C TRP A 224 -19.50 9.70 9.49
N GLY A 225 -20.50 10.20 8.77
CA GLY A 225 -21.35 9.39 7.89
C GLY A 225 -20.55 8.74 6.75
N ILE A 226 -19.62 9.46 6.12
CA ILE A 226 -18.71 8.91 5.10
C ILE A 226 -17.83 7.81 5.70
N VAL A 227 -17.24 8.03 6.87
CA VAL A 227 -16.41 7.03 7.56
C VAL A 227 -17.21 5.80 7.93
N ALA A 228 -18.40 5.97 8.51
CA ALA A 228 -19.27 4.85 8.89
C ALA A 228 -19.71 4.02 7.67
N MET A 229 -20.13 4.69 6.57
CA MET A 229 -20.46 4.02 5.31
C MET A 229 -19.26 3.27 4.74
N SER A 230 -18.08 3.88 4.74
CA SER A 230 -16.85 3.24 4.29
C SER A 230 -16.51 2.02 5.15
N TRP A 231 -16.66 2.11 6.46
CA TRP A 231 -16.45 0.97 7.37
C TRP A 231 -17.43 -0.17 7.09
N LEU A 232 -18.73 0.13 6.92
CA LEU A 232 -19.74 -0.88 6.57
C LEU A 232 -19.43 -1.55 5.24
N LEU A 233 -19.06 -0.78 4.20
CA LEU A 233 -18.69 -1.32 2.89
C LEU A 233 -17.40 -2.15 2.95
N ALA A 234 -16.40 -1.71 3.71
CA ALA A 234 -15.17 -2.47 3.92
C ALA A 234 -15.50 -3.86 4.54
N LEU A 235 -16.35 -3.89 5.58
CA LEU A 235 -16.80 -5.15 6.19
C LEU A 235 -17.66 -5.98 5.23
N HIS A 236 -18.55 -5.35 4.46
CA HIS A 236 -19.36 -6.06 3.47
C HIS A 236 -18.47 -6.80 2.47
N PHE A 237 -17.52 -6.13 1.84
CA PHE A 237 -16.62 -6.76 0.88
C PHE A 237 -15.64 -7.77 1.50
N LEU A 238 -15.20 -7.53 2.73
CA LEU A 238 -14.30 -8.43 3.45
C LEU A 238 -14.98 -9.73 3.85
N LEU A 239 -16.27 -9.69 4.25
CA LEU A 239 -17.02 -10.82 4.76
C LEU A 239 -17.87 -11.53 3.68
N ALA A 240 -17.98 -10.96 2.47
CA ALA A 240 -18.78 -11.53 1.38
C ALA A 240 -18.29 -12.94 1.02
N PRO A 241 -19.20 -13.91 0.78
CA PRO A 241 -18.83 -15.23 0.27
C PRO A 241 -18.14 -15.09 -1.09
N GLY A 242 -16.90 -15.57 -1.22
CA GLY A 242 -16.10 -15.41 -2.45
C GLY A 242 -15.62 -13.98 -2.72
N GLY A 243 -15.95 -13.01 -1.89
CA GLY A 243 -15.67 -11.58 -2.10
C GLY A 243 -14.25 -11.12 -1.76
N GLY A 244 -13.46 -11.94 -1.12
CA GLY A 244 -12.04 -11.62 -0.89
C GLY A 244 -11.18 -12.03 -2.09
N ARG A 245 -10.33 -11.14 -2.59
CA ARG A 245 -9.25 -11.56 -3.49
C ARG A 245 -8.50 -12.73 -2.85
N ASN A 246 -8.66 -13.96 -3.38
CA ASN A 246 -8.01 -15.19 -2.95
C ASN A 246 -8.66 -15.99 -1.81
N ASN A 247 -9.95 -15.84 -1.50
CA ASN A 247 -10.66 -16.67 -0.50
C ASN A 247 -9.97 -16.81 0.88
N TRP A 248 -8.96 -15.96 1.20
CA TRP A 248 -8.20 -16.06 2.43
C TRP A 248 -9.08 -15.89 3.69
N ALA A 249 -10.14 -15.08 3.60
CA ALA A 249 -11.09 -14.87 4.69
C ALA A 249 -11.92 -16.13 5.00
N THR A 250 -11.94 -17.13 4.09
CA THR A 250 -12.69 -18.39 4.31
C THR A 250 -11.95 -19.36 5.22
N TRP A 251 -10.61 -19.29 5.27
CA TRP A 251 -9.78 -20.11 6.15
C TRP A 251 -9.20 -19.35 7.35
N ALA A 252 -9.46 -18.04 7.46
CA ALA A 252 -9.16 -17.29 8.68
C ALA A 252 -9.91 -17.92 9.87
N PRO A 253 -9.21 -18.23 10.97
CA PRO A 253 -9.77 -19.05 12.05
C PRO A 253 -11.04 -18.49 12.68
N TRP A 254 -11.18 -17.15 12.68
CA TRP A 254 -12.30 -16.45 13.30
C TRP A 254 -12.69 -15.21 12.51
N ARG A 255 -13.83 -15.27 11.83
CA ARG A 255 -14.36 -14.11 11.04
C ARG A 255 -14.62 -12.88 11.91
N GLY A 256 -14.94 -13.06 13.19
CA GLY A 256 -15.09 -11.96 14.13
C GLY A 256 -13.83 -11.08 14.29
N TRP A 257 -12.64 -11.67 14.22
CA TRP A 257 -11.39 -10.93 14.27
C TRP A 257 -11.17 -10.01 13.06
N LEU A 258 -11.73 -10.36 11.89
CA LEU A 258 -11.68 -9.48 10.72
C LEU A 258 -12.40 -8.16 11.01
N ILE A 259 -13.55 -8.21 11.68
CA ILE A 259 -14.33 -7.05 12.10
C ILE A 259 -13.55 -6.25 13.13
N VAL A 260 -13.01 -6.92 14.16
CA VAL A 260 -12.27 -6.26 15.25
C VAL A 260 -11.04 -5.53 14.70
N VAL A 261 -10.19 -6.21 13.92
CA VAL A 261 -8.96 -5.63 13.38
C VAL A 261 -9.26 -4.47 12.44
N THR A 262 -10.24 -4.61 11.53
CA THR A 262 -10.66 -3.52 10.64
C THR A 262 -11.19 -2.33 11.45
N THR A 263 -12.01 -2.57 12.46
CA THR A 263 -12.53 -1.49 13.33
C THR A 263 -11.41 -0.79 14.07
N VAL A 264 -10.44 -1.53 14.61
CA VAL A 264 -9.25 -0.95 15.26
C VAL A 264 -8.47 -0.05 14.31
N PHE A 265 -8.31 -0.42 13.05
CA PHE A 265 -7.64 0.44 12.05
C PHE A 265 -8.37 1.76 11.86
N PHE A 266 -9.70 1.73 11.73
CA PHE A 266 -10.50 2.96 11.62
C PHE A 266 -10.39 3.82 12.87
N LEU A 267 -10.43 3.23 14.06
CA LEU A 267 -10.28 3.95 15.33
C LEU A 267 -8.88 4.57 15.49
N LEU A 268 -7.82 3.87 15.10
CA LEU A 268 -6.46 4.42 15.13
C LEU A 268 -6.30 5.63 14.22
N ILE A 269 -6.83 5.57 12.99
CA ILE A 269 -6.77 6.72 12.09
C ILE A 269 -7.71 7.84 12.54
N ALA A 270 -8.87 7.54 13.15
CA ALA A 270 -9.72 8.54 13.82
C ALA A 270 -8.97 9.26 14.95
N ALA A 271 -8.26 8.54 15.81
CA ALA A 271 -7.46 9.12 16.88
C ALA A 271 -6.38 10.08 16.35
N ILE A 272 -5.75 9.74 15.23
CA ILE A 272 -4.78 10.61 14.55
C ILE A 272 -5.48 11.84 13.96
N ALA A 273 -6.61 11.65 13.27
CA ALA A 273 -7.38 12.73 12.68
C ALA A 273 -7.88 13.74 13.70
N LEU A 274 -8.31 13.27 14.87
CA LEU A 274 -8.73 14.09 16.00
C LEU A 274 -7.57 14.73 16.78
N GLY A 275 -6.33 14.36 16.45
CA GLY A 275 -5.14 14.94 17.07
C GLY A 275 -4.75 14.35 18.43
N TRP A 276 -5.34 13.21 18.83
CA TRP A 276 -5.04 12.55 20.11
C TRP A 276 -3.60 11.99 20.15
N THR A 277 -2.95 11.82 19.01
CA THR A 277 -1.59 11.29 18.89
C THR A 277 -0.52 12.37 18.71
N ARG A 278 -0.83 13.66 18.89
CA ARG A 278 0.11 14.78 18.66
C ARG A 278 1.36 14.74 19.54
N TRP A 279 1.29 14.05 20.67
CA TRP A 279 2.41 13.83 21.58
C TRP A 279 3.44 12.83 21.03
N ILE A 280 3.06 11.97 20.06
CA ILE A 280 3.96 11.01 19.43
C ILE A 280 4.85 11.74 18.42
N ARG A 281 6.07 12.10 18.85
CA ARG A 281 7.04 12.85 18.02
C ARG A 281 8.39 12.16 17.87
N TRP A 282 8.44 10.85 18.15
CA TRP A 282 9.68 10.11 18.11
C TRP A 282 10.22 9.96 16.66
N ARG A 283 11.45 10.47 16.44
CA ARG A 283 12.13 10.45 15.12
C ARG A 283 12.34 9.04 14.57
N GLY A 284 12.49 8.02 15.42
CA GLY A 284 12.60 6.63 15.03
C GLY A 284 11.42 6.14 14.19
N LEU A 285 10.18 6.57 14.51
CA LEU A 285 8.99 6.24 13.72
C LEU A 285 9.05 6.83 12.31
N THR A 286 9.60 8.03 12.17
CA THR A 286 9.78 8.64 10.85
C THR A 286 10.81 7.87 10.01
N VAL A 287 11.89 7.37 10.62
CA VAL A 287 12.87 6.51 9.95
C VAL A 287 12.22 5.18 9.55
N ALA A 288 11.50 4.52 10.48
CA ALA A 288 10.74 3.30 10.23
C ALA A 288 9.75 3.48 9.06
N GLY A 289 9.02 4.60 9.03
CA GLY A 289 8.10 4.93 7.93
C GLY A 289 8.77 5.04 6.56
N THR A 290 10.05 5.42 6.49
CA THR A 290 10.78 5.46 5.20
C THR A 290 11.15 4.07 4.69
N MET A 291 11.34 3.10 5.58
CA MET A 291 11.68 1.72 5.23
C MET A 291 10.46 0.89 4.82
N THR A 292 9.25 1.36 5.11
CA THR A 292 8.01 0.62 4.89
C THR A 292 7.87 0.13 3.45
N PHE A 293 8.09 1.00 2.46
CA PHE A 293 7.89 0.67 1.05
C PHE A 293 8.95 -0.29 0.50
N PRO A 294 10.28 -0.07 0.72
CA PRO A 294 11.28 -1.06 0.40
C PRO A 294 11.05 -2.42 1.08
N LEU A 295 10.74 -2.43 2.37
CA LEU A 295 10.44 -3.66 3.11
C LEU A 295 9.26 -4.41 2.47
N TYR A 296 8.17 -3.67 2.17
CA TYR A 296 6.98 -4.23 1.56
C TYR A 296 7.26 -4.84 0.17
N LEU A 297 8.08 -4.22 -0.66
CA LEU A 297 8.33 -4.69 -2.03
C LEU A 297 9.38 -5.80 -2.13
N LEU A 298 10.24 -5.96 -1.12
CA LEU A 298 11.36 -6.91 -1.18
C LEU A 298 11.14 -8.18 -0.34
N HIS A 299 10.18 -8.17 0.59
CA HIS A 299 10.11 -9.25 1.58
C HIS A 299 9.61 -10.58 1.03
N ASP A 300 8.67 -10.55 0.08
CA ASP A 300 7.95 -11.74 -0.34
C ASP A 300 8.87 -12.70 -1.11
N THR A 301 9.34 -12.31 -2.27
CA THR A 301 10.24 -13.15 -3.08
C THR A 301 11.50 -13.56 -2.32
N ILE A 302 12.18 -12.61 -1.65
CA ILE A 302 13.43 -12.90 -0.91
C ILE A 302 13.14 -13.84 0.26
N GLY A 303 12.17 -13.52 1.08
CA GLY A 303 11.87 -14.28 2.29
C GLY A 303 11.32 -15.67 2.02
N MET A 304 10.42 -15.80 1.03
CA MET A 304 9.91 -17.10 0.61
C MET A 304 11.01 -17.99 0.05
N THR A 305 11.93 -17.43 -0.75
CA THR A 305 13.09 -18.17 -1.25
C THR A 305 14.00 -18.65 -0.13
N ILE A 306 14.31 -17.80 0.85
CA ILE A 306 15.11 -18.19 2.03
C ILE A 306 14.39 -19.29 2.82
N SER A 307 13.08 -19.15 3.05
CA SER A 307 12.32 -20.16 3.79
C SER A 307 12.25 -21.50 3.05
N HIS A 308 12.17 -21.45 1.73
CA HIS A 308 12.18 -22.66 0.90
C HIS A 308 13.48 -23.46 1.01
N TYR A 309 14.63 -22.78 0.98
CA TYR A 309 15.94 -23.46 1.02
C TYR A 309 16.43 -23.84 2.41
N TYR A 310 15.98 -23.16 3.44
CA TYR A 310 16.48 -23.34 4.82
C TYR A 310 15.42 -23.77 5.82
N GLY A 311 14.15 -23.84 5.41
CA GLY A 311 13.02 -24.10 6.32
C GLY A 311 13.04 -25.48 6.99
N ASP A 312 13.68 -26.47 6.38
CA ASP A 312 13.87 -27.81 6.94
C ASP A 312 15.18 -27.95 7.77
N ARG A 313 16.10 -26.98 7.65
CA ARG A 313 17.44 -27.04 8.28
C ARG A 313 17.55 -26.18 9.52
N VAL A 314 16.71 -25.17 9.66
CA VAL A 314 16.76 -24.19 10.76
C VAL A 314 15.43 -24.17 11.49
N ALA A 315 15.50 -23.91 12.80
CA ALA A 315 14.27 -23.74 13.60
C ALA A 315 13.40 -22.61 13.01
N PRO A 316 12.10 -22.84 12.74
CA PRO A 316 11.25 -21.90 11.99
C PRO A 316 11.25 -20.47 12.54
N TRP A 317 11.11 -20.31 13.86
CA TRP A 317 11.13 -18.99 14.49
C TRP A 317 12.47 -18.27 14.40
N ALA A 318 13.58 -19.02 14.48
CA ALA A 318 14.92 -18.45 14.30
C ALA A 318 15.10 -17.97 12.85
N LEU A 319 14.66 -18.78 11.87
CA LEU A 319 14.73 -18.39 10.46
C LEU A 319 13.86 -17.16 10.17
N VAL A 320 12.62 -17.10 10.68
CA VAL A 320 11.74 -15.92 10.55
C VAL A 320 12.41 -14.69 11.19
N GLY A 321 12.91 -14.81 12.42
CA GLY A 321 13.54 -13.69 13.13
C GLY A 321 14.77 -13.15 12.41
N VAL A 322 15.67 -14.00 11.94
CA VAL A 322 16.86 -13.61 11.17
C VAL A 322 16.46 -12.98 9.83
N THR A 323 15.57 -13.61 9.10
CA THR A 323 15.11 -13.13 7.78
C THR A 323 14.43 -11.77 7.89
N VAL A 324 13.49 -11.58 8.82
CA VAL A 324 12.82 -10.29 9.05
C VAL A 324 13.84 -9.21 9.44
N SER A 325 14.76 -9.51 10.33
CA SER A 325 15.81 -8.56 10.74
C SER A 325 16.70 -8.16 9.55
N ALA A 326 17.14 -9.14 8.76
CA ALA A 326 17.94 -8.90 7.55
C ALA A 326 17.17 -8.05 6.52
N LEU A 327 15.88 -8.32 6.31
CA LEU A 327 15.03 -7.55 5.40
C LEU A 327 14.82 -6.10 5.87
N ILE A 328 14.70 -5.85 7.19
CA ILE A 328 14.61 -4.49 7.73
C ILE A 328 15.93 -3.74 7.48
N VAL A 329 17.08 -4.37 7.71
CA VAL A 329 18.39 -3.79 7.42
C VAL A 329 18.54 -3.52 5.92
N LEU A 330 18.18 -4.49 5.07
CA LEU A 330 18.21 -4.35 3.61
C LEU A 330 17.31 -3.19 3.15
N ALA A 331 16.08 -3.09 3.67
CA ALA A 331 15.15 -2.02 3.35
C ALA A 331 15.73 -0.64 3.73
N TYR A 332 16.41 -0.52 4.86
CA TYR A 332 17.09 0.70 5.27
C TYR A 332 18.24 1.05 4.31
N LEU A 333 19.10 0.10 3.97
CA LEU A 333 20.23 0.30 3.06
C LEU A 333 19.76 0.68 1.66
N VAL A 334 18.78 -0.04 1.11
CA VAL A 334 18.19 0.25 -0.20
C VAL A 334 17.53 1.64 -0.20
N HIS A 335 16.75 1.97 0.83
CA HIS A 335 16.17 3.32 0.94
C HIS A 335 17.24 4.41 0.96
N ARG A 336 18.28 4.23 1.78
CA ARG A 336 19.30 5.25 2.02
C ARG A 336 20.20 5.47 0.82
N PHE A 337 20.66 4.37 0.19
CA PHE A 337 21.73 4.41 -0.80
C PHE A 337 21.26 4.26 -2.25
N VAL A 338 20.06 3.75 -2.50
CA VAL A 338 19.56 3.47 -3.85
C VAL A 338 18.28 4.25 -4.15
N GLU A 339 17.19 4.00 -3.41
CA GLU A 339 15.88 4.62 -3.67
C GLU A 339 15.95 6.16 -3.62
N ARG A 340 16.48 6.71 -2.52
CA ARG A 340 16.51 8.15 -2.29
C ARG A 340 17.33 8.91 -3.34
N PRO A 341 18.56 8.51 -3.71
CA PRO A 341 19.31 9.14 -4.80
C PRO A 341 18.59 9.11 -6.13
N ILE A 342 18.05 7.94 -6.53
CA ILE A 342 17.33 7.75 -7.80
C ILE A 342 16.07 8.62 -7.83
N ALA A 343 15.27 8.62 -6.76
CA ALA A 343 14.08 9.45 -6.66
C ALA A 343 14.39 10.94 -6.76
N GLN A 344 15.50 11.40 -6.17
CA GLN A 344 15.94 12.80 -6.28
C GLN A 344 16.40 13.14 -7.71
N ALA A 345 17.18 12.27 -8.35
CA ALA A 345 17.62 12.45 -9.74
C ALA A 345 16.43 12.50 -10.70
N MET A 346 15.51 11.53 -10.59
CA MET A 346 14.27 11.49 -11.37
C MET A 346 13.43 12.76 -11.18
N ARG A 347 13.30 13.23 -9.95
CA ARG A 347 12.56 14.46 -9.65
C ARG A 347 13.19 15.69 -10.29
N ARG A 348 14.52 15.80 -10.27
CA ARG A 348 15.25 16.90 -10.94
C ARG A 348 15.00 16.84 -12.44
N TRP A 349 15.16 15.68 -13.05
CA TRP A 349 14.94 15.46 -14.48
C TRP A 349 13.51 15.80 -14.91
N LEU A 350 12.48 15.31 -14.20
CA LEU A 350 11.08 15.63 -14.50
C LEU A 350 10.77 17.13 -14.35
N ASN A 351 11.41 17.80 -13.40
CA ASN A 351 11.24 19.25 -13.25
C ASN A 351 11.87 20.02 -14.40
N THR A 352 13.08 19.65 -14.85
CA THR A 352 13.78 20.32 -15.98
C THR A 352 13.10 20.03 -17.32
N ALA A 353 12.73 18.79 -17.60
CA ALA A 353 12.03 18.44 -18.83
C ALA A 353 10.71 19.21 -19.01
N ALA A 354 10.01 19.47 -17.91
CA ALA A 354 8.76 20.22 -17.95
C ALA A 354 8.96 21.75 -18.03
N PHE A 355 10.15 22.30 -17.71
CA PHE A 355 10.47 23.71 -17.99
C PHE A 355 10.73 23.97 -19.48
N GLY A 356 11.28 22.99 -20.22
CA GLY A 356 11.49 23.09 -21.65
C GLY A 356 10.20 23.14 -22.51
N LEU A 357 9.04 22.82 -21.90
CA LEU A 357 7.73 22.88 -22.55
C LEU A 357 6.97 24.21 -22.29
N GLN A 358 7.53 25.12 -21.51
CA GLN A 358 6.94 26.46 -21.38
C GLN A 358 7.27 27.27 -22.61
N PRO A 359 6.29 27.95 -23.28
CA PRO A 359 6.57 28.83 -24.37
C PRO A 359 7.50 29.95 -23.86
N PRO A 360 8.48 30.39 -24.68
CA PRO A 360 9.35 31.50 -24.30
C PRO A 360 8.49 32.71 -23.94
N THR A 361 8.82 33.34 -22.82
CA THR A 361 8.15 34.61 -22.43
C THR A 361 8.29 35.60 -23.55
N PRO A 362 7.21 36.29 -23.98
CA PRO A 362 7.31 37.34 -25.00
C PRO A 362 8.36 38.35 -24.54
N ARG A 363 9.35 38.63 -25.40
CA ARG A 363 10.28 39.75 -25.17
C ARG A 363 9.45 41.04 -25.15
N ARG A 364 9.49 41.78 -24.05
CA ARG A 364 8.92 43.14 -23.95
C ARG A 364 9.73 44.11 -24.79
#